data_96c5f225cf5a73a2808eceeb683bd6ec
#
_entry.id   96c5f225cf5a73a2808eceeb683bd6ec
#
_cell.length_a   1.000
_cell.length_b   1.000
_cell.length_c   1.000
_cell.angle_alpha   90.00
_cell.angle_beta   90.00
_cell.angle_gamma   90.00
#
_symmetry.space_group_name_H-M   'P 1'
#
loop_
_entity.id
_entity.type
_entity.pdbx_description
1 polymer ?
#
loop_
_entity_poly.entity_id
_entity_poly.type
_entity_poly.pdbx_seq_one_letter_code
_entity_poly.pdbx_strand_id
1 'polypeptide(L)'
;MAAVSAAGLLTSCKEKQDPEHYNIVFIMTDDHTAQMMSCYDNRHIQTPNLDRIAEDGVRFTNAFVANSLSGPSRACLLTGKHSCANGFYDNTHSVFDFSQQTFPKLLQQAGYQTAMIGKLHLEANPEGFDYWEILPGQGDYYNPVFITMDGKSHSEKGYLTDIITDKSLDWLENMRDKEKPFCIMIHHKAVHRNWLPPLKYLKEYEHRTFSLPHDFHDEYKGRRAAQKQRMSISRDMDIVYDTKMHHAGSDTPLTSTYEAFISRLDPEERKEYDAFYNALTADFMSRDLKGRELTEFKYQRYMRDYAKVVKSLDDNVGRVLDYLKSEGLDKNTLIVYTSDQGFYMGEHGWFDKRFMYEESMRTPLVMSLPSDFNTRGEIDELVQNIDFAPTFLELAGIDVPDDMHGVSLVPLLEGQHPEDWRKSLYYHYYEHPSEHMVMSHYGIRTERYKLIRFYYDEDFHELYDLLADPHEMNNLYGKTGYESVTDSLMNELARLQEKYDDPVRFGADKAGNVR
;
A
#
# COMPACT_ATOMS: atom_id res chain seq x y z
N MET A 1 40.31 -20.67 64.48
CA MET A 1 39.97 -21.40 63.26
C MET A 1 38.76 -20.73 62.64
N ALA A 2 38.93 -19.92 61.67
CA ALA A 2 37.86 -19.25 60.95
C ALA A 2 37.66 -19.93 59.61
N ALA A 3 36.46 -20.43 59.35
CA ALA A 3 36.07 -21.05 58.11
C ALA A 3 35.61 -19.97 57.12
N VAL A 4 36.32 -19.84 56.03
CA VAL A 4 35.92 -18.97 54.90
C VAL A 4 35.03 -19.78 53.98
N SER A 5 33.77 -19.35 53.88
CA SER A 5 32.80 -19.90 52.93
C SER A 5 32.97 -19.18 51.58
N ALA A 6 33.37 -19.91 50.57
CA ALA A 6 33.42 -19.41 49.18
C ALA A 6 32.04 -19.61 48.56
N ALA A 7 31.32 -18.50 48.30
CA ALA A 7 30.11 -18.49 47.48
C ALA A 7 30.53 -18.44 46.01
N GLY A 8 30.32 -19.56 45.29
CA GLY A 8 30.50 -19.62 43.85
C GLY A 8 29.36 -18.87 43.13
N LEU A 9 29.71 -17.84 42.39
CA LEU A 9 28.84 -17.20 41.40
C LEU A 9 28.65 -18.16 40.21
N LEU A 10 27.51 -18.81 40.12
CA LEU A 10 27.06 -19.48 38.92
C LEU A 10 26.56 -18.40 37.95
N THR A 11 27.42 -17.97 37.04
CA THR A 11 27.02 -17.26 35.83
C THR A 11 26.29 -18.28 34.93
N SER A 12 24.97 -18.19 34.90
CA SER A 12 24.15 -18.88 33.91
C SER A 12 24.47 -18.28 32.56
N CYS A 13 25.32 -18.97 31.79
CA CYS A 13 25.33 -18.77 30.33
C CYS A 13 23.96 -19.23 29.83
N LYS A 14 23.10 -18.30 29.45
CA LYS A 14 22.01 -18.63 28.53
C LYS A 14 22.68 -19.14 27.25
N GLU A 15 22.54 -20.45 26.98
CA GLU A 15 22.76 -20.96 25.64
C GLU A 15 21.95 -20.07 24.70
N LYS A 16 22.58 -19.52 23.66
CA LYS A 16 21.85 -18.97 22.53
C LYS A 16 21.04 -20.14 21.98
N GLN A 17 19.73 -20.11 22.22
CA GLN A 17 18.81 -20.93 21.43
C GLN A 17 19.09 -20.62 19.96
N ASP A 18 19.12 -21.62 19.11
CA ASP A 18 19.10 -21.42 17.66
C ASP A 18 17.98 -20.43 17.36
N PRO A 19 18.20 -19.47 16.44
CA PRO A 19 17.18 -18.47 16.12
C PRO A 19 15.89 -19.21 15.73
N GLU A 20 14.84 -19.02 16.55
CA GLU A 20 13.53 -19.55 16.18
C GLU A 20 13.17 -18.94 14.82
N HIS A 21 12.88 -19.79 13.84
CA HIS A 21 12.43 -19.35 12.53
C HIS A 21 10.99 -18.86 12.65
N TYR A 22 10.78 -17.54 12.61
CA TYR A 22 9.45 -16.95 12.67
C TYR A 22 8.67 -17.19 11.39
N ASN A 23 7.40 -17.52 11.51
CA ASN A 23 6.49 -17.48 10.38
C ASN A 23 6.20 -16.03 9.99
N ILE A 24 5.85 -15.81 8.73
CA ILE A 24 5.53 -14.50 8.20
C ILE A 24 4.15 -14.57 7.52
N VAL A 25 3.22 -13.75 7.99
CA VAL A 25 1.93 -13.49 7.34
C VAL A 25 1.94 -12.03 6.87
N PHE A 26 2.10 -11.84 5.58
CA PHE A 26 2.16 -10.51 4.97
C PHE A 26 0.85 -10.21 4.24
N ILE A 27 0.02 -9.34 4.83
CA ILE A 27 -1.26 -8.91 4.26
C ILE A 27 -1.06 -7.54 3.62
N MET A 28 -1.17 -7.48 2.29
CA MET A 28 -1.07 -6.24 1.56
C MET A 28 -2.37 -5.95 0.80
N THR A 29 -2.77 -4.70 0.85
CA THR A 29 -3.94 -4.16 0.16
C THR A 29 -3.53 -3.23 -0.97
N ASP A 30 -4.50 -2.79 -1.74
CA ASP A 30 -4.32 -1.90 -2.87
C ASP A 30 -5.06 -0.59 -2.59
N ASP A 31 -4.33 0.53 -2.57
CA ASP A 31 -4.91 1.86 -2.36
C ASP A 31 -5.56 2.08 -0.97
N HIS A 32 -5.14 1.38 0.07
CA HIS A 32 -5.67 1.62 1.42
C HIS A 32 -4.87 2.69 2.15
N THR A 33 -5.51 3.80 2.46
CA THR A 33 -4.89 4.90 3.18
C THR A 33 -4.99 4.74 4.70
N ALA A 34 -3.97 5.20 5.43
CA ALA A 34 -3.92 5.12 6.89
C ALA A 34 -5.12 5.80 7.58
N GLN A 35 -5.63 6.91 7.06
CA GLN A 35 -6.78 7.61 7.63
C GLN A 35 -8.11 6.82 7.57
N MET A 36 -8.16 5.72 6.84
CA MET A 36 -9.31 4.80 6.81
C MET A 36 -9.07 3.54 7.67
N MET A 37 -8.14 3.62 8.62
CA MET A 37 -7.93 2.62 9.69
C MET A 37 -8.09 3.30 11.05
N SER A 38 -8.95 2.76 11.92
CA SER A 38 -9.28 3.43 13.20
C SER A 38 -8.10 3.54 14.17
N CYS A 39 -7.09 2.71 14.07
CA CYS A 39 -5.85 2.86 14.85
C CYS A 39 -5.01 4.08 14.43
N TYR A 40 -5.20 4.64 13.22
CA TYR A 40 -4.58 5.90 12.78
C TYR A 40 -5.52 7.08 12.93
N ASP A 41 -6.79 6.92 12.49
CA ASP A 41 -7.80 7.96 12.51
C ASP A 41 -9.20 7.38 12.68
N ASN A 42 -9.78 7.55 13.84
CA ASN A 42 -11.09 6.98 14.17
C ASN A 42 -12.28 7.85 13.72
N ARG A 43 -12.04 8.96 13.00
CA ARG A 43 -13.09 9.88 12.56
C ARG A 43 -13.97 9.32 11.45
N HIS A 44 -13.41 8.48 10.58
CA HIS A 44 -14.07 8.02 9.37
C HIS A 44 -14.85 6.72 9.57
N ILE A 45 -14.18 5.65 9.93
CA ILE A 45 -14.78 4.32 10.14
C ILE A 45 -14.11 3.60 11.30
N GLN A 46 -14.68 2.47 11.71
CA GLN A 46 -14.04 1.57 12.67
C GLN A 46 -13.53 0.32 11.95
N THR A 47 -12.30 -0.07 12.27
CA THR A 47 -11.61 -1.23 11.71
C THR A 47 -11.04 -2.09 12.86
N PRO A 48 -11.93 -2.69 13.68
CA PRO A 48 -11.52 -3.32 14.93
C PRO A 48 -10.56 -4.50 14.75
N ASN A 49 -10.59 -5.19 13.62
CA ASN A 49 -9.68 -6.31 13.37
C ASN A 49 -8.29 -5.83 12.95
N LEU A 50 -8.21 -4.76 12.15
CA LEU A 50 -6.94 -4.11 11.83
C LEU A 50 -6.29 -3.48 13.07
N ASP A 51 -7.12 -2.92 13.97
CA ASP A 51 -6.65 -2.34 15.22
C ASP A 51 -5.99 -3.40 16.12
N ARG A 52 -6.49 -4.66 16.12
CA ARG A 52 -5.87 -5.78 16.85
C ARG A 52 -4.41 -5.99 16.47
N ILE A 53 -4.04 -5.82 15.19
CA ILE A 53 -2.64 -5.99 14.75
C ILE A 53 -1.75 -4.93 15.41
N ALA A 54 -2.23 -3.68 15.48
CA ALA A 54 -1.50 -2.60 16.13
C ALA A 54 -1.44 -2.76 17.67
N GLU A 55 -2.52 -3.26 18.29
CA GLU A 55 -2.61 -3.52 19.72
C GLU A 55 -1.68 -4.65 20.16
N ASP A 56 -1.58 -5.71 19.37
CA ASP A 56 -0.70 -6.86 19.63
C ASP A 56 0.76 -6.61 19.22
N GLY A 57 1.11 -5.40 18.78
CA GLY A 57 2.45 -5.10 18.33
C GLY A 57 2.73 -3.61 18.17
N VAL A 58 3.07 -3.18 16.96
CA VAL A 58 3.52 -1.81 16.68
C VAL A 58 2.77 -1.18 15.51
N ARG A 59 2.66 0.14 15.56
CA ARG A 59 2.13 0.98 14.48
C ARG A 59 3.20 1.99 14.05
N PHE A 60 3.55 1.98 12.76
CA PHE A 60 4.49 2.95 12.20
C PHE A 60 3.73 4.21 11.80
N THR A 61 4.19 5.36 12.28
CA THR A 61 3.58 6.66 11.95
C THR A 61 4.19 7.28 10.70
N ASN A 62 5.39 6.86 10.30
CA ASN A 62 6.16 7.36 9.17
C ASN A 62 6.59 6.24 8.21
N ALA A 63 5.62 5.46 7.72
CA ALA A 63 5.85 4.45 6.70
C ALA A 63 5.48 4.97 5.31
N PHE A 64 6.35 4.74 4.33
CA PHE A 64 6.24 5.31 3.00
C PHE A 64 6.57 4.28 1.91
N VAL A 65 6.22 4.61 0.67
CA VAL A 65 6.60 3.82 -0.51
C VAL A 65 7.64 4.56 -1.35
N ALA A 66 8.44 3.80 -2.09
CA ALA A 66 9.48 4.34 -2.96
C ALA A 66 8.95 4.86 -4.30
N ASN A 67 7.76 4.39 -4.69
CA ASN A 67 7.01 4.80 -5.88
C ASN A 67 5.52 4.51 -5.62
N SER A 68 4.67 5.53 -5.67
CA SER A 68 3.23 5.43 -5.37
C SER A 68 2.43 4.92 -6.58
N LEU A 69 2.78 3.73 -7.05
CA LEU A 69 2.11 3.02 -8.13
C LEU A 69 2.20 1.52 -7.88
N SER A 70 1.10 0.79 -8.05
CA SER A 70 0.96 -0.59 -7.56
C SER A 70 2.08 -1.54 -8.01
N GLY A 71 2.34 -1.68 -9.31
CA GLY A 71 3.40 -2.57 -9.81
C GLY A 71 4.79 -2.18 -9.32
N PRO A 72 5.25 -0.93 -9.51
CA PRO A 72 6.53 -0.46 -8.99
C PRO A 72 6.70 -0.65 -7.49
N SER A 73 5.68 -0.33 -6.69
CA SER A 73 5.72 -0.53 -5.24
C SER A 73 5.90 -2.00 -4.86
N ARG A 74 5.17 -2.92 -5.54
CA ARG A 74 5.27 -4.37 -5.33
C ARG A 74 6.64 -4.92 -5.75
N ALA A 75 7.20 -4.42 -6.84
CA ALA A 75 8.56 -4.76 -7.27
C ALA A 75 9.62 -4.28 -6.25
N CYS A 76 9.48 -3.05 -5.73
CA CYS A 76 10.35 -2.52 -4.68
C CYS A 76 10.31 -3.38 -3.41
N LEU A 77 9.12 -3.78 -2.99
CA LEU A 77 8.90 -4.65 -1.83
C LEU A 77 9.56 -6.03 -1.99
N LEU A 78 9.36 -6.68 -3.15
CA LEU A 78 9.91 -8.02 -3.38
C LEU A 78 11.43 -8.05 -3.44
N THR A 79 12.04 -6.99 -3.96
CA THR A 79 13.49 -6.92 -4.20
C THR A 79 14.27 -6.22 -3.09
N GLY A 80 13.61 -5.42 -2.25
CA GLY A 80 14.29 -4.49 -1.33
C GLY A 80 15.01 -3.34 -2.05
N LYS A 81 14.66 -3.04 -3.32
CA LYS A 81 15.35 -2.08 -4.20
C LYS A 81 14.38 -1.06 -4.78
N HIS A 82 14.88 0.16 -4.99
CA HIS A 82 14.14 1.18 -5.77
C HIS A 82 13.92 0.73 -7.23
N SER A 83 12.93 1.33 -7.89
CA SER A 83 12.59 1.03 -9.29
C SER A 83 13.78 1.17 -10.26
N CYS A 84 14.67 2.12 -10.02
CA CYS A 84 15.90 2.32 -10.81
C CYS A 84 16.85 1.11 -10.81
N ALA A 85 16.81 0.29 -9.76
CA ALA A 85 17.66 -0.89 -9.63
C ALA A 85 16.91 -2.21 -9.91
N ASN A 86 15.59 -2.29 -9.66
CA ASN A 86 14.82 -3.49 -9.95
C ASN A 86 14.23 -3.51 -11.38
N GLY A 87 14.29 -2.38 -12.12
CA GLY A 87 13.88 -2.28 -13.52
C GLY A 87 12.37 -2.20 -13.78
N PHE A 88 11.54 -2.09 -12.73
CA PHE A 88 10.09 -1.96 -12.87
C PHE A 88 9.65 -0.52 -12.57
N TYR A 89 9.37 0.26 -13.61
CA TYR A 89 9.17 1.70 -13.53
C TYR A 89 7.71 2.14 -13.51
N ASP A 90 6.86 1.48 -14.32
CA ASP A 90 5.46 1.86 -14.56
C ASP A 90 4.56 0.64 -14.78
N ASN A 91 3.23 0.84 -14.71
CA ASN A 91 2.25 -0.21 -14.92
C ASN A 91 1.94 -0.49 -16.40
N THR A 92 2.42 0.35 -17.31
CA THR A 92 2.03 0.31 -18.73
C THR A 92 3.01 -0.46 -19.59
N HIS A 93 4.31 -0.33 -19.32
CA HIS A 93 5.37 -0.85 -20.18
C HIS A 93 6.29 -1.84 -19.48
N SER A 94 6.33 -1.80 -18.12
CA SER A 94 7.25 -2.63 -17.36
C SER A 94 6.72 -4.06 -17.23
N VAL A 95 7.62 -5.02 -17.36
CA VAL A 95 7.41 -6.45 -17.03
C VAL A 95 8.48 -6.83 -16.04
N PHE A 96 8.10 -7.43 -14.92
CA PHE A 96 9.06 -7.76 -13.87
C PHE A 96 9.93 -8.96 -14.27
N ASP A 97 11.22 -8.77 -14.16
CA ASP A 97 12.19 -9.84 -14.39
C ASP A 97 12.38 -10.66 -13.11
N PHE A 98 11.67 -11.78 -13.00
CA PHE A 98 11.82 -12.71 -11.90
C PHE A 98 13.14 -13.48 -11.89
N SER A 99 14.03 -13.35 -12.90
CA SER A 99 15.37 -13.94 -12.80
C SER A 99 16.22 -13.26 -11.73
N GLN A 100 15.91 -11.99 -11.40
CA GLN A 100 16.57 -11.27 -10.31
C GLN A 100 16.21 -11.85 -8.94
N GLN A 101 17.03 -11.52 -7.94
CA GLN A 101 16.85 -11.95 -6.57
C GLN A 101 15.67 -11.23 -5.91
N THR A 102 14.83 -12.01 -5.24
CA THR A 102 13.70 -11.53 -4.43
C THR A 102 13.73 -12.24 -3.07
N PHE A 103 13.17 -11.60 -2.04
CA PHE A 103 13.17 -12.22 -0.70
C PHE A 103 12.43 -13.56 -0.64
N PRO A 104 11.32 -13.81 -1.37
CA PRO A 104 10.68 -15.13 -1.36
C PRO A 104 11.58 -16.25 -1.88
N LYS A 105 12.40 -15.97 -2.90
CA LYS A 105 13.39 -16.96 -3.39
C LYS A 105 14.42 -17.32 -2.33
N LEU A 106 14.89 -16.33 -1.57
CA LEU A 106 15.87 -16.55 -0.50
C LEU A 106 15.24 -17.30 0.68
N LEU A 107 14.02 -16.97 1.06
CA LEU A 107 13.27 -17.72 2.08
C LEU A 107 13.06 -19.17 1.67
N GLN A 108 12.65 -19.43 0.42
CA GLN A 108 12.45 -20.77 -0.12
C GLN A 108 13.77 -21.59 -0.08
N GLN A 109 14.88 -20.98 -0.50
CA GLN A 109 16.21 -21.60 -0.44
C GLN A 109 16.65 -21.94 0.99
N ALA A 110 16.20 -21.16 1.98
CA ALA A 110 16.46 -21.40 3.40
C ALA A 110 15.48 -22.40 4.05
N GLY A 111 14.58 -23.00 3.27
CA GLY A 111 13.67 -24.04 3.75
C GLY A 111 12.30 -23.58 4.20
N TYR A 112 11.98 -22.28 4.04
CA TYR A 112 10.61 -21.78 4.23
C TYR A 112 9.69 -22.34 3.17
N GLN A 113 8.45 -22.61 3.54
CA GLN A 113 7.35 -22.71 2.57
C GLN A 113 6.81 -21.33 2.24
N THR A 114 6.74 -21.01 0.95
CA THR A 114 6.35 -19.71 0.46
C THR A 114 5.06 -19.79 -0.35
N ALA A 115 4.11 -18.88 -0.07
CA ALA A 115 2.86 -18.80 -0.82
C ALA A 115 2.51 -17.37 -1.21
N MET A 116 1.86 -17.20 -2.37
CA MET A 116 1.36 -15.93 -2.87
C MET A 116 -0.09 -16.09 -3.36
N ILE A 117 -1.04 -15.36 -2.77
CA ILE A 117 -2.46 -15.45 -3.11
C ILE A 117 -3.02 -14.05 -3.36
N GLY A 118 -3.60 -13.83 -4.53
CA GLY A 118 -4.29 -12.60 -4.90
C GLY A 118 -3.56 -11.72 -5.92
N LYS A 119 -3.54 -10.41 -5.72
CA LYS A 119 -3.02 -9.45 -6.70
C LYS A 119 -1.49 -9.39 -6.71
N LEU A 120 -0.88 -9.78 -7.83
CA LEU A 120 0.56 -9.62 -8.06
C LEU A 120 0.88 -8.34 -8.84
N HIS A 121 0.25 -8.12 -9.98
CA HIS A 121 0.36 -6.91 -10.83
C HIS A 121 1.80 -6.59 -11.27
N LEU A 122 2.54 -7.58 -11.73
CA LEU A 122 3.92 -7.46 -12.21
C LEU A 122 4.10 -7.96 -13.66
N GLU A 123 3.00 -8.26 -14.35
CA GLU A 123 2.94 -8.70 -15.76
C GLU A 123 3.81 -9.94 -16.06
N ALA A 124 4.12 -10.73 -15.03
CA ALA A 124 4.90 -11.95 -15.09
C ALA A 124 4.41 -12.96 -14.05
N ASN A 125 4.65 -14.25 -14.29
CA ASN A 125 4.35 -15.30 -13.31
C ASN A 125 5.34 -15.25 -12.14
N PRO A 126 4.88 -15.38 -10.88
CA PRO A 126 5.76 -15.31 -9.72
C PRO A 126 6.72 -16.49 -9.63
N GLU A 127 7.96 -16.22 -9.23
CA GLU A 127 8.95 -17.23 -8.87
C GLU A 127 9.38 -17.07 -7.40
N GLY A 128 9.86 -18.17 -6.81
CA GLY A 128 10.25 -18.21 -5.40
C GLY A 128 9.09 -18.51 -4.46
N PHE A 129 8.02 -19.11 -5.00
CA PHE A 129 6.86 -19.57 -4.25
C PHE A 129 6.58 -21.04 -4.51
N ASP A 130 6.33 -21.79 -3.43
CA ASP A 130 5.92 -23.20 -3.51
C ASP A 130 4.46 -23.33 -3.93
N TYR A 131 3.66 -22.29 -3.65
CA TYR A 131 2.27 -22.19 -4.07
C TYR A 131 1.91 -20.76 -4.47
N TRP A 132 1.16 -20.61 -5.54
CA TRP A 132 0.54 -19.32 -5.86
C TRP A 132 -0.74 -19.47 -6.69
N GLU A 133 -1.68 -18.59 -6.40
CA GLU A 133 -2.85 -18.27 -7.23
C GLU A 133 -3.00 -16.76 -7.33
N ILE A 134 -2.86 -16.21 -8.52
CA ILE A 134 -2.83 -14.78 -8.74
C ILE A 134 -3.97 -14.29 -9.63
N LEU A 135 -4.29 -13.01 -9.48
CA LEU A 135 -5.26 -12.33 -10.34
C LEU A 135 -4.59 -11.89 -11.65
N PRO A 136 -5.29 -12.00 -12.80
CA PRO A 136 -4.85 -11.33 -14.02
C PRO A 136 -5.00 -9.81 -13.84
N GLY A 137 -3.91 -9.06 -14.06
CA GLY A 137 -3.88 -7.61 -13.95
C GLY A 137 -4.43 -7.09 -12.60
N GLN A 138 -5.48 -6.28 -12.66
CA GLN A 138 -6.14 -5.71 -11.47
C GLN A 138 -7.13 -6.65 -10.78
N GLY A 139 -7.60 -7.70 -11.45
CA GLY A 139 -8.67 -8.58 -10.97
C GLY A 139 -10.04 -7.90 -10.89
N ASP A 140 -11.08 -8.71 -10.65
CA ASP A 140 -12.48 -8.28 -10.52
C ASP A 140 -13.00 -8.53 -9.11
N TYR A 141 -13.85 -7.65 -8.58
CA TYR A 141 -14.43 -7.79 -7.25
C TYR A 141 -15.41 -8.95 -7.13
N TYR A 142 -16.15 -9.26 -8.20
CA TYR A 142 -17.14 -10.34 -8.25
C TYR A 142 -16.73 -11.42 -9.22
N ASN A 143 -16.93 -12.66 -8.81
CA ASN A 143 -16.69 -13.84 -9.63
C ASN A 143 -15.34 -13.78 -10.37
N PRO A 144 -14.24 -13.54 -9.63
CA PRO A 144 -12.93 -13.26 -10.19
C PRO A 144 -12.36 -14.44 -10.97
N VAL A 145 -11.41 -14.14 -11.86
CA VAL A 145 -10.54 -15.14 -12.47
C VAL A 145 -9.25 -15.22 -11.67
N PHE A 146 -8.76 -16.44 -11.46
CA PHE A 146 -7.42 -16.71 -10.94
C PHE A 146 -6.58 -17.43 -11.99
N ILE A 147 -5.28 -17.19 -11.96
CA ILE A 147 -4.26 -17.91 -12.71
C ILE A 147 -3.52 -18.80 -11.70
N THR A 148 -3.38 -20.08 -12.01
CA THR A 148 -2.72 -21.09 -11.17
C THR A 148 -1.32 -21.41 -11.66
N MET A 149 -0.51 -22.10 -10.84
CA MET A 149 0.88 -22.47 -11.12
C MET A 149 1.06 -23.28 -12.41
N ASP A 150 0.04 -24.03 -12.84
CA ASP A 150 0.06 -24.78 -14.12
C ASP A 150 -0.28 -23.90 -15.33
N GLY A 151 -0.40 -22.58 -15.14
CA GLY A 151 -0.71 -21.59 -16.17
C GLY A 151 -2.17 -21.57 -16.65
N LYS A 152 -3.07 -22.33 -15.98
CA LYS A 152 -4.48 -22.31 -16.28
C LYS A 152 -5.19 -21.18 -15.54
N SER A 153 -6.31 -20.75 -16.13
CA SER A 153 -7.20 -19.80 -15.51
C SER A 153 -8.54 -20.45 -15.19
N HIS A 154 -9.11 -20.09 -14.04
CA HIS A 154 -10.45 -20.49 -13.67
C HIS A 154 -11.18 -19.34 -12.99
N SER A 155 -12.51 -19.32 -13.09
CA SER A 155 -13.37 -18.34 -12.43
C SER A 155 -13.96 -18.94 -11.16
N GLU A 156 -13.98 -18.15 -10.08
CA GLU A 156 -14.64 -18.56 -8.83
C GLU A 156 -15.83 -17.67 -8.52
N LYS A 157 -16.93 -18.29 -8.05
CA LYS A 157 -18.13 -17.55 -7.65
C LYS A 157 -17.94 -16.93 -6.28
N GLY A 158 -18.25 -15.64 -6.18
CA GLY A 158 -18.28 -14.92 -4.91
C GLY A 158 -17.54 -13.58 -4.95
N TYR A 159 -17.37 -12.99 -3.77
CA TYR A 159 -16.70 -11.72 -3.62
C TYR A 159 -15.18 -11.91 -3.39
N LEU A 160 -14.37 -11.23 -4.17
CA LEU A 160 -12.93 -11.46 -4.26
C LEU A 160 -12.21 -11.43 -2.91
N THR A 161 -12.53 -10.48 -2.02
CA THR A 161 -11.86 -10.37 -0.71
C THR A 161 -12.13 -11.61 0.15
N ASP A 162 -13.37 -12.13 0.12
CA ASP A 162 -13.73 -13.36 0.82
C ASP A 162 -12.97 -14.57 0.22
N ILE A 163 -12.90 -14.67 -1.12
CA ILE A 163 -12.22 -15.78 -1.83
C ILE A 163 -10.71 -15.80 -1.55
N ILE A 164 -10.02 -14.65 -1.62
CA ILE A 164 -8.59 -14.57 -1.30
C ILE A 164 -8.33 -15.07 0.13
N THR A 165 -9.19 -14.69 1.07
CA THR A 165 -9.09 -15.13 2.46
C THR A 165 -9.34 -16.62 2.60
N ASP A 166 -10.39 -17.15 1.95
CA ASP A 166 -10.70 -18.59 1.96
C ASP A 166 -9.53 -19.42 1.45
N LYS A 167 -8.93 -19.03 0.31
CA LYS A 167 -7.74 -19.69 -0.25
C LYS A 167 -6.54 -19.61 0.68
N SER A 168 -6.34 -18.47 1.34
CA SER A 168 -5.23 -18.28 2.28
C SER A 168 -5.38 -19.16 3.50
N LEU A 169 -6.60 -19.27 4.03
CA LEU A 169 -6.91 -20.16 5.15
C LEU A 169 -6.80 -21.64 4.77
N ASP A 170 -7.26 -22.02 3.57
CA ASP A 170 -7.12 -23.39 3.06
C ASP A 170 -5.66 -23.77 2.89
N TRP A 171 -4.82 -22.88 2.37
CA TRP A 171 -3.40 -23.10 2.28
C TRP A 171 -2.75 -23.30 3.66
N LEU A 172 -3.07 -22.44 4.62
CA LEU A 172 -2.55 -22.50 5.99
C LEU A 172 -2.98 -23.79 6.71
N GLU A 173 -4.21 -24.25 6.50
CA GLU A 173 -4.78 -25.40 7.20
C GLU A 173 -4.42 -26.73 6.54
N ASN A 174 -4.55 -26.82 5.21
CA ASN A 174 -4.59 -28.09 4.49
C ASN A 174 -3.41 -28.33 3.56
N MET A 175 -2.70 -27.28 3.10
CA MET A 175 -1.72 -27.43 2.02
C MET A 175 -0.27 -27.34 2.48
N ARG A 176 0.04 -26.48 3.47
CA ARG A 176 1.41 -26.32 3.95
C ARG A 176 1.90 -27.54 4.74
N ASP A 177 3.20 -27.79 4.74
CA ASP A 177 3.87 -28.69 5.67
C ASP A 177 3.96 -28.02 7.04
N LYS A 178 3.31 -28.59 8.05
CA LYS A 178 3.21 -27.98 9.40
C LYS A 178 4.52 -28.02 10.19
N GLU A 179 5.51 -28.79 9.72
CA GLU A 179 6.83 -28.91 10.34
C GLU A 179 7.83 -27.86 9.83
N LYS A 180 7.45 -27.06 8.83
CA LYS A 180 8.31 -26.02 8.25
C LYS A 180 7.83 -24.61 8.60
N PRO A 181 8.77 -23.67 8.76
CA PRO A 181 8.39 -22.25 8.80
C PRO A 181 7.80 -21.82 7.46
N PHE A 182 6.95 -20.79 7.48
CA PHE A 182 6.29 -20.33 6.27
C PHE A 182 6.29 -18.82 6.13
N CYS A 183 6.19 -18.38 4.87
CA CYS A 183 5.87 -17.01 4.49
C CYS A 183 4.69 -17.03 3.52
N ILE A 184 3.55 -16.47 3.93
CA ILE A 184 2.39 -16.30 3.06
C ILE A 184 2.15 -14.82 2.77
N MET A 185 2.03 -14.47 1.49
CA MET A 185 1.67 -13.14 0.99
C MET A 185 0.20 -13.16 0.56
N ILE A 186 -0.65 -12.48 1.33
CA ILE A 186 -2.10 -12.36 1.09
C ILE A 186 -2.34 -10.97 0.50
N HIS A 187 -2.51 -10.89 -0.81
CA HIS A 187 -2.57 -9.63 -1.53
C HIS A 187 -3.99 -9.34 -2.03
N HIS A 188 -4.71 -8.48 -1.32
CA HIS A 188 -6.05 -8.07 -1.69
C HIS A 188 -6.04 -7.00 -2.81
N LYS A 189 -7.01 -7.09 -3.74
CA LYS A 189 -7.37 -5.98 -4.63
C LYS A 189 -8.04 -4.84 -3.86
N ALA A 190 -8.77 -5.16 -2.80
CA ALA A 190 -9.39 -4.16 -1.94
C ALA A 190 -8.31 -3.22 -1.36
N VAL A 191 -8.49 -1.90 -1.43
CA VAL A 191 -9.71 -1.15 -1.76
C VAL A 191 -9.62 -0.39 -3.09
N HIS A 192 -8.98 -0.96 -4.11
CA HIS A 192 -8.75 -0.31 -5.40
C HIS A 192 -10.03 0.17 -6.08
N ARG A 193 -9.94 1.26 -6.84
CA ARG A 193 -10.98 1.76 -7.75
C ARG A 193 -11.53 0.59 -8.61
N ASN A 194 -12.85 0.42 -8.80
CA ASN A 194 -13.90 1.40 -8.56
C ASN A 194 -14.69 1.18 -7.26
N TRP A 195 -14.09 0.61 -6.22
CA TRP A 195 -14.70 0.43 -4.89
C TRP A 195 -16.06 -0.27 -4.97
N LEU A 196 -16.12 -1.39 -5.66
CA LEU A 196 -17.35 -2.17 -5.80
C LEU A 196 -17.58 -2.97 -4.52
N PRO A 197 -18.59 -2.60 -3.69
CA PRO A 197 -18.75 -3.21 -2.38
C PRO A 197 -19.43 -4.58 -2.45
N PRO A 198 -19.23 -5.45 -1.45
CA PRO A 198 -19.98 -6.69 -1.37
C PRO A 198 -21.47 -6.41 -1.09
N LEU A 199 -22.35 -7.24 -1.63
CA LEU A 199 -23.81 -7.08 -1.48
C LEU A 199 -24.24 -6.99 -0.02
N LYS A 200 -23.63 -7.80 0.87
CA LYS A 200 -23.89 -7.79 2.31
C LYS A 200 -23.72 -6.41 2.98
N TYR A 201 -22.95 -5.49 2.37
CA TYR A 201 -22.66 -4.15 2.91
C TYR A 201 -23.20 -3.00 2.07
N LEU A 202 -24.06 -3.23 1.07
CA LEU A 202 -24.61 -2.17 0.21
C LEU A 202 -25.25 -1.02 1.00
N LYS A 203 -25.93 -1.33 2.11
CA LYS A 203 -26.63 -0.33 2.94
C LYS A 203 -25.77 0.27 4.05
N GLU A 204 -24.56 -0.28 4.27
CA GLU A 204 -23.66 0.23 5.29
C GLU A 204 -23.19 1.64 4.92
N TYR A 205 -23.01 2.50 5.91
CA TYR A 205 -22.57 3.89 5.75
C TYR A 205 -23.47 4.81 4.89
N GLU A 206 -24.64 4.38 4.39
CA GLU A 206 -25.50 5.22 3.54
C GLU A 206 -26.00 6.48 4.25
N HIS A 207 -26.23 6.41 5.56
CA HIS A 207 -26.63 7.57 6.38
C HIS A 207 -25.46 8.35 6.95
N ARG A 208 -24.21 7.91 6.71
CA ARG A 208 -23.03 8.60 7.19
C ARG A 208 -22.66 9.75 6.26
N THR A 209 -22.37 10.90 6.85
CA THR A 209 -21.76 12.03 6.16
C THR A 209 -20.28 12.09 6.54
N PHE A 210 -19.40 12.05 5.55
CA PHE A 210 -17.96 12.20 5.73
C PHE A 210 -17.61 13.68 5.65
N SER A 211 -16.77 14.15 6.58
CA SER A 211 -16.29 15.53 6.56
C SER A 211 -15.40 15.77 5.35
N LEU A 212 -15.55 16.92 4.71
CA LEU A 212 -14.63 17.32 3.65
C LEU A 212 -13.26 17.64 4.26
N PRO A 213 -12.15 17.24 3.62
CA PRO A 213 -10.82 17.76 3.94
C PRO A 213 -10.80 19.29 3.85
N HIS A 214 -9.92 19.93 4.65
CA HIS A 214 -9.88 21.41 4.67
C HIS A 214 -9.43 22.01 3.33
N ASP A 215 -8.66 21.26 2.55
CA ASP A 215 -8.13 21.59 1.23
C ASP A 215 -8.93 20.98 0.06
N PHE A 216 -10.13 20.46 0.34
CA PHE A 216 -11.01 19.85 -0.67
C PHE A 216 -11.31 20.75 -1.88
N HIS A 217 -11.30 22.06 -1.69
CA HIS A 217 -11.50 23.07 -2.74
C HIS A 217 -10.21 23.80 -3.10
N ASP A 218 -9.08 23.09 -3.09
CA ASP A 218 -7.77 23.64 -3.45
C ASP A 218 -7.73 24.20 -4.88
N GLU A 219 -7.10 25.37 -5.04
CA GLU A 219 -6.94 26.06 -6.32
C GLU A 219 -5.53 25.83 -6.93
N TYR A 220 -4.68 25.05 -6.29
CA TYR A 220 -3.32 24.67 -6.71
C TYR A 220 -2.38 25.86 -6.99
N LYS A 221 -2.55 26.98 -6.28
CA LYS A 221 -1.72 28.17 -6.47
C LYS A 221 -0.25 27.89 -6.24
N GLY A 222 0.58 28.19 -7.26
CA GLY A 222 2.03 27.98 -7.19
C GLY A 222 2.51 26.52 -7.35
N ARG A 223 1.60 25.57 -7.64
CA ARG A 223 1.89 24.14 -7.81
C ARG A 223 1.49 23.71 -9.23
N ARG A 224 2.47 23.77 -10.15
CA ARG A 224 2.23 23.53 -11.59
C ARG A 224 1.81 22.12 -11.90
N ALA A 225 2.41 21.12 -11.27
CA ALA A 225 2.07 19.72 -11.47
C ALA A 225 0.63 19.45 -11.01
N ALA A 226 0.25 19.98 -9.86
CA ALA A 226 -1.11 19.90 -9.31
C ALA A 226 -2.17 20.50 -10.25
N GLN A 227 -1.83 21.54 -11.02
CA GLN A 227 -2.77 22.16 -11.98
C GLN A 227 -3.00 21.29 -13.22
N LYS A 228 -2.04 20.42 -13.59
CA LYS A 228 -2.07 19.63 -14.82
C LYS A 228 -2.66 18.24 -14.66
N GLN A 229 -2.75 17.75 -13.44
CA GLN A 229 -3.23 16.40 -13.13
C GLN A 229 -4.70 16.17 -13.55
N ARG A 230 -5.09 14.90 -13.66
CA ARG A 230 -6.45 14.44 -13.96
C ARG A 230 -6.95 13.46 -12.90
N MET A 231 -6.99 13.92 -11.64
CA MET A 231 -7.46 13.17 -10.48
C MET A 231 -8.49 13.95 -9.66
N SER A 232 -9.07 15.04 -10.21
CA SER A 232 -10.01 15.87 -9.46
C SER A 232 -11.37 15.17 -9.33
N ILE A 233 -11.91 15.13 -8.12
CA ILE A 233 -13.26 14.63 -7.86
C ILE A 233 -14.28 15.43 -8.66
N SER A 234 -14.09 16.75 -8.78
CA SER A 234 -15.00 17.62 -9.54
C SER A 234 -15.02 17.30 -11.03
N ARG A 235 -13.85 17.16 -11.65
CA ARG A 235 -13.68 17.09 -13.11
C ARG A 235 -13.51 15.67 -13.63
N ASP A 236 -12.69 14.87 -12.94
CA ASP A 236 -12.15 13.62 -13.49
C ASP A 236 -12.78 12.35 -12.88
N MET A 237 -13.44 12.45 -11.69
CA MET A 237 -14.20 11.34 -11.13
C MET A 237 -15.46 11.10 -11.96
N ASP A 238 -15.58 9.89 -12.51
CA ASP A 238 -16.68 9.49 -13.38
C ASP A 238 -17.97 9.21 -12.59
N ILE A 239 -19.09 9.78 -13.05
CA ILE A 239 -20.37 9.65 -12.33
C ILE A 239 -20.95 8.23 -12.42
N VAL A 240 -20.65 7.48 -13.49
CA VAL A 240 -21.14 6.10 -13.65
C VAL A 240 -20.14 5.13 -13.05
N TYR A 241 -18.89 5.18 -13.50
CA TYR A 241 -17.86 4.21 -13.11
C TYR A 241 -17.50 4.28 -11.61
N ASP A 242 -17.30 5.50 -11.10
CA ASP A 242 -16.86 5.71 -9.71
C ASP A 242 -18.01 5.76 -8.73
N THR A 243 -19.11 6.42 -9.08
CA THR A 243 -20.22 6.62 -8.14
C THR A 243 -21.41 5.70 -8.38
N LYS A 244 -21.40 4.87 -9.45
CA LYS A 244 -22.44 3.92 -9.86
C LYS A 244 -23.79 4.58 -10.15
N MET A 245 -23.80 5.89 -10.41
CA MET A 245 -25.03 6.61 -10.76
C MET A 245 -25.37 6.36 -12.24
N HIS A 246 -25.88 5.18 -12.51
CA HIS A 246 -26.24 4.70 -13.84
C HIS A 246 -27.74 4.42 -13.93
N HIS A 247 -28.35 4.89 -14.99
CA HIS A 247 -29.74 4.59 -15.29
C HIS A 247 -29.81 3.42 -16.29
N ALA A 248 -30.48 2.35 -15.93
CA ALA A 248 -30.71 1.22 -16.84
C ALA A 248 -31.39 1.70 -18.13
N GLY A 249 -30.74 1.45 -19.27
CA GLY A 249 -31.22 1.88 -20.59
C GLY A 249 -30.66 3.21 -21.10
N SER A 250 -29.65 3.81 -20.45
CA SER A 250 -28.95 4.97 -21.01
C SER A 250 -27.85 4.53 -22.00
N ASP A 251 -27.89 5.09 -23.21
CA ASP A 251 -26.91 4.85 -24.30
C ASP A 251 -25.70 5.78 -24.16
N THR A 252 -25.05 5.88 -23.01
CA THR A 252 -23.84 6.67 -22.87
C THR A 252 -22.59 5.82 -23.16
N PRO A 253 -21.49 6.38 -23.73
CA PRO A 253 -20.26 5.62 -23.96
C PRO A 253 -19.65 5.03 -22.68
N LEU A 254 -19.94 5.60 -21.53
CA LEU A 254 -19.47 5.15 -20.19
C LEU A 254 -20.24 3.91 -19.71
N THR A 255 -21.42 3.65 -20.24
CA THR A 255 -22.22 2.48 -19.90
C THR A 255 -21.49 1.18 -20.23
N SER A 256 -20.73 1.13 -21.31
CA SER A 256 -19.96 -0.08 -21.70
C SER A 256 -18.88 -0.46 -20.69
N THR A 257 -18.18 0.50 -20.13
CA THR A 257 -17.16 0.26 -19.09
C THR A 257 -17.82 -0.21 -17.79
N TYR A 258 -18.89 0.43 -17.39
CA TYR A 258 -19.64 0.04 -16.19
C TYR A 258 -20.26 -1.35 -16.36
N GLU A 259 -20.88 -1.62 -17.53
CA GLU A 259 -21.45 -2.95 -17.85
C GLU A 259 -20.38 -4.04 -17.83
N ALA A 260 -19.16 -3.78 -18.27
CA ALA A 260 -18.06 -4.74 -18.20
C ALA A 260 -17.78 -5.18 -16.75
N PHE A 261 -17.82 -4.24 -15.80
CA PHE A 261 -17.63 -4.55 -14.38
C PHE A 261 -18.78 -5.37 -13.79
N ILE A 262 -20.00 -4.91 -14.00
CA ILE A 262 -21.17 -5.54 -13.38
C ILE A 262 -21.66 -6.78 -14.15
N SER A 263 -21.15 -7.05 -15.36
CA SER A 263 -21.39 -8.29 -16.09
C SER A 263 -20.83 -9.54 -15.41
N ARG A 264 -19.92 -9.35 -14.45
CA ARG A 264 -19.38 -10.44 -13.63
C ARG A 264 -20.37 -10.91 -12.54
N LEU A 265 -21.32 -10.07 -12.14
CA LEU A 265 -22.38 -10.44 -11.21
C LEU A 265 -23.29 -11.50 -11.84
N ASP A 266 -23.62 -12.54 -11.09
CA ASP A 266 -24.65 -13.47 -11.53
C ASP A 266 -26.06 -12.82 -11.51
N PRO A 267 -27.09 -13.44 -12.07
CA PRO A 267 -28.42 -12.81 -12.17
C PRO A 267 -29.06 -12.43 -10.82
N GLU A 268 -28.77 -13.17 -9.74
CA GLU A 268 -29.29 -12.88 -8.40
C GLU A 268 -28.51 -11.73 -7.76
N GLU A 269 -27.19 -11.79 -7.81
CA GLU A 269 -26.28 -10.71 -7.40
C GLU A 269 -26.60 -9.42 -8.14
N ARG A 270 -26.78 -9.49 -9.47
CA ARG A 270 -27.11 -8.36 -10.31
C ARG A 270 -28.46 -7.74 -9.93
N LYS A 271 -29.47 -8.54 -9.64
CA LYS A 271 -30.78 -8.06 -9.22
C LYS A 271 -30.72 -7.26 -7.93
N GLU A 272 -29.98 -7.73 -6.94
CA GLU A 272 -29.82 -7.02 -5.66
C GLU A 272 -29.02 -5.74 -5.82
N TYR A 273 -27.91 -5.80 -6.56
CA TYR A 273 -27.07 -4.67 -6.88
C TYR A 273 -27.83 -3.56 -7.61
N ASP A 274 -28.53 -3.91 -8.68
CA ASP A 274 -29.32 -2.97 -9.48
C ASP A 274 -30.46 -2.34 -8.66
N ALA A 275 -31.15 -3.11 -7.83
CA ALA A 275 -32.22 -2.58 -6.97
C ALA A 275 -31.69 -1.48 -6.04
N PHE A 276 -30.49 -1.66 -5.48
CA PHE A 276 -29.85 -0.68 -4.61
C PHE A 276 -29.39 0.58 -5.36
N TYR A 277 -28.57 0.42 -6.41
CA TYR A 277 -28.00 1.57 -7.11
C TYR A 277 -29.01 2.31 -8.00
N ASN A 278 -30.04 1.62 -8.54
CA ASN A 278 -31.12 2.30 -9.27
C ASN A 278 -31.94 3.23 -8.36
N ALA A 279 -32.19 2.85 -7.11
CA ALA A 279 -32.85 3.72 -6.15
C ALA A 279 -32.03 4.98 -5.85
N LEU A 280 -30.72 4.83 -5.65
CA LEU A 280 -29.80 5.95 -5.45
C LEU A 280 -29.69 6.84 -6.69
N THR A 281 -29.67 6.24 -7.87
CA THR A 281 -29.64 6.97 -9.15
C THR A 281 -30.90 7.79 -9.36
N ALA A 282 -32.07 7.25 -9.03
CA ALA A 282 -33.34 7.98 -9.11
C ALA A 282 -33.36 9.21 -8.19
N ASP A 283 -32.86 9.10 -6.96
CA ASP A 283 -32.69 10.23 -6.05
C ASP A 283 -31.71 11.27 -6.63
N PHE A 284 -30.55 10.83 -7.06
CA PHE A 284 -29.54 11.68 -7.69
C PHE A 284 -30.09 12.48 -8.87
N MET A 285 -30.77 11.81 -9.80
CA MET A 285 -31.35 12.45 -10.99
C MET A 285 -32.42 13.47 -10.64
N SER A 286 -33.18 13.26 -9.56
CA SER A 286 -34.23 14.19 -9.11
C SER A 286 -33.67 15.51 -8.56
N ARG A 287 -32.40 15.55 -8.17
CA ARG A 287 -31.77 16.68 -7.47
C ARG A 287 -31.12 17.71 -8.38
N ASP A 288 -30.85 17.41 -9.66
CA ASP A 288 -30.18 18.27 -10.66
C ASP A 288 -28.91 18.97 -10.12
N LEU A 289 -28.04 18.21 -9.44
CA LEU A 289 -26.84 18.73 -8.76
C LEU A 289 -25.82 19.28 -9.76
N LYS A 290 -25.20 20.42 -9.44
CA LYS A 290 -24.19 21.09 -10.27
C LYS A 290 -23.08 21.72 -9.41
N GLY A 291 -21.93 21.96 -10.04
CA GLY A 291 -20.81 22.66 -9.40
C GLY A 291 -20.38 22.01 -8.09
N ARG A 292 -20.31 22.78 -7.01
CA ARG A 292 -19.86 22.28 -5.70
C ARG A 292 -20.77 21.19 -5.14
N GLU A 293 -22.07 21.30 -5.27
CA GLU A 293 -23.01 20.29 -4.78
C GLU A 293 -22.80 18.94 -5.47
N LEU A 294 -22.55 18.93 -6.78
CA LEU A 294 -22.20 17.70 -7.50
C LEU A 294 -20.85 17.14 -7.05
N THR A 295 -19.85 17.99 -6.82
CA THR A 295 -18.52 17.55 -6.34
C THR A 295 -18.62 16.91 -4.96
N GLU A 296 -19.34 17.52 -4.04
CA GLU A 296 -19.59 16.99 -2.69
C GLU A 296 -20.40 15.70 -2.72
N PHE A 297 -21.38 15.59 -3.62
CA PHE A 297 -22.13 14.35 -3.84
C PHE A 297 -21.20 13.22 -4.31
N LYS A 298 -20.34 13.46 -5.31
CA LYS A 298 -19.34 12.49 -5.78
C LYS A 298 -18.45 12.02 -4.64
N TYR A 299 -17.94 12.96 -3.85
CA TYR A 299 -17.12 12.68 -2.68
C TYR A 299 -17.85 11.77 -1.68
N GLN A 300 -19.09 12.10 -1.30
CA GLN A 300 -19.86 11.29 -0.35
C GLN A 300 -20.12 9.87 -0.87
N ARG A 301 -20.41 9.71 -2.17
CA ARG A 301 -20.61 8.39 -2.78
C ARG A 301 -19.30 7.58 -2.78
N TYR A 302 -18.22 8.19 -3.21
CA TYR A 302 -16.89 7.62 -3.18
C TYR A 302 -16.51 7.13 -1.77
N MET A 303 -16.62 8.00 -0.77
CA MET A 303 -16.29 7.67 0.62
C MET A 303 -17.12 6.52 1.17
N ARG A 304 -18.42 6.48 0.87
CA ARG A 304 -19.30 5.40 1.33
C ARG A 304 -18.94 4.05 0.71
N ASP A 305 -18.71 4.01 -0.58
CA ASP A 305 -18.38 2.76 -1.26
C ASP A 305 -16.96 2.27 -0.88
N TYR A 306 -16.00 3.17 -0.75
CA TYR A 306 -14.68 2.86 -0.21
C TYR A 306 -14.77 2.27 1.22
N ALA A 307 -15.52 2.90 2.10
CA ALA A 307 -15.72 2.44 3.48
C ALA A 307 -16.35 1.04 3.57
N LYS A 308 -17.29 0.70 2.67
CA LYS A 308 -17.89 -0.65 2.59
C LYS A 308 -16.88 -1.71 2.19
N VAL A 309 -15.99 -1.37 1.26
CA VAL A 309 -14.90 -2.27 0.84
C VAL A 309 -13.91 -2.47 1.98
N VAL A 310 -13.52 -1.39 2.69
CA VAL A 310 -12.66 -1.49 3.88
C VAL A 310 -13.30 -2.36 4.97
N LYS A 311 -14.61 -2.19 5.20
CA LYS A 311 -15.31 -3.05 6.18
C LYS A 311 -15.21 -4.54 5.83
N SER A 312 -15.39 -4.89 4.57
CA SER A 312 -15.23 -6.28 4.12
C SER A 312 -13.80 -6.78 4.30
N LEU A 313 -12.84 -5.91 4.06
CA LEU A 313 -11.42 -6.21 4.25
C LEU A 313 -11.09 -6.45 5.73
N ASP A 314 -11.54 -5.56 6.62
CA ASP A 314 -11.35 -5.69 8.07
C ASP A 314 -11.92 -7.02 8.60
N ASP A 315 -13.13 -7.38 8.20
CA ASP A 315 -13.74 -8.66 8.59
C ASP A 315 -12.90 -9.86 8.12
N ASN A 316 -12.35 -9.80 6.92
CA ASN A 316 -11.53 -10.86 6.35
C ASN A 316 -10.15 -10.97 7.01
N VAL A 317 -9.54 -9.84 7.35
CA VAL A 317 -8.33 -9.82 8.19
C VAL A 317 -8.62 -10.46 9.55
N GLY A 318 -9.77 -10.15 10.16
CA GLY A 318 -10.21 -10.77 11.40
C GLY A 318 -10.23 -12.30 11.33
N ARG A 319 -10.71 -12.87 10.24
CA ARG A 319 -10.73 -14.33 10.01
C ARG A 319 -9.33 -14.93 10.01
N VAL A 320 -8.37 -14.26 9.38
CA VAL A 320 -6.96 -14.72 9.36
C VAL A 320 -6.38 -14.67 10.78
N LEU A 321 -6.59 -13.57 11.52
CA LEU A 321 -6.11 -13.42 12.89
C LEU A 321 -6.72 -14.48 13.82
N ASP A 322 -8.01 -14.74 13.70
CA ASP A 322 -8.72 -15.74 14.50
C ASP A 322 -8.21 -17.16 14.24
N TYR A 323 -7.94 -17.48 12.97
CA TYR A 323 -7.32 -18.77 12.61
C TYR A 323 -5.92 -18.91 13.22
N LEU A 324 -5.05 -17.93 13.04
CA LEU A 324 -3.67 -17.97 13.58
C LEU A 324 -3.70 -18.15 15.11
N LYS A 325 -4.60 -17.45 15.79
CA LYS A 325 -4.77 -17.56 17.23
C LYS A 325 -5.31 -18.92 17.68
N SER A 326 -6.31 -19.46 16.96
CA SER A 326 -6.89 -20.78 17.29
C SER A 326 -5.88 -21.93 17.13
N GLU A 327 -4.96 -21.80 16.17
CA GLU A 327 -3.89 -22.77 15.93
C GLU A 327 -2.62 -22.50 16.79
N GLY A 328 -2.63 -21.40 17.59
CA GLY A 328 -1.47 -20.99 18.41
C GLY A 328 -0.27 -20.52 17.59
N LEU A 329 -0.47 -20.24 16.30
CA LEU A 329 0.55 -19.75 15.38
C LEU A 329 0.92 -18.29 15.62
N ASP A 330 0.00 -17.49 16.18
CA ASP A 330 0.20 -16.08 16.52
C ASP A 330 1.44 -15.83 17.39
N LYS A 331 1.82 -16.80 18.21
CA LYS A 331 2.96 -16.68 19.15
C LYS A 331 4.32 -16.67 18.45
N ASN A 332 4.43 -17.27 17.28
CA ASN A 332 5.67 -17.40 16.51
C ASN A 332 5.52 -16.88 15.07
N THR A 333 4.65 -15.91 14.88
CA THR A 333 4.36 -15.33 13.56
C THR A 333 4.45 -13.81 13.61
N LEU A 334 5.26 -13.24 12.72
CA LEU A 334 5.16 -11.83 12.38
C LEU A 334 3.96 -11.64 11.45
N ILE A 335 2.96 -10.85 11.86
CA ILE A 335 1.82 -10.50 11.04
C ILE A 335 1.97 -9.04 10.62
N VAL A 336 2.08 -8.80 9.32
CA VAL A 336 2.22 -7.46 8.75
C VAL A 336 0.97 -7.10 7.98
N TYR A 337 0.44 -5.92 8.22
CA TYR A 337 -0.59 -5.31 7.38
C TYR A 337 -0.11 -3.98 6.83
N THR A 338 -0.20 -3.81 5.52
CA THR A 338 0.17 -2.59 4.80
C THR A 338 -0.65 -2.42 3.52
N SER A 339 -0.45 -1.31 2.83
CA SER A 339 -0.91 -1.06 1.46
C SER A 339 0.27 -0.84 0.53
N ASP A 340 0.08 -1.08 -0.76
CA ASP A 340 1.11 -0.83 -1.78
C ASP A 340 1.40 0.66 -1.99
N GLN A 341 0.48 1.56 -1.61
CA GLN A 341 0.67 3.02 -1.46
C GLN A 341 -0.46 3.65 -0.66
N GLY A 342 -0.34 4.96 -0.39
CA GLY A 342 -1.44 5.77 0.11
C GLY A 342 -2.47 6.12 -0.97
N PHE A 343 -3.47 6.94 -0.61
CA PHE A 343 -4.56 7.31 -1.50
C PHE A 343 -5.21 8.61 -1.04
N TYR A 344 -5.57 9.51 -1.97
CA TYR A 344 -6.28 10.74 -1.65
C TYR A 344 -7.75 10.48 -1.34
N MET A 345 -8.18 10.89 -0.15
CA MET A 345 -9.57 10.80 0.31
C MET A 345 -10.27 12.16 0.23
N GLY A 346 -9.99 12.91 -0.84
CA GLY A 346 -10.53 14.24 -1.06
C GLY A 346 -9.56 15.38 -0.75
N GLU A 347 -8.38 15.11 -0.18
CA GLU A 347 -7.34 16.12 -0.01
C GLU A 347 -6.97 16.68 -1.38
N HIS A 348 -6.73 17.98 -1.43
CA HIS A 348 -6.55 18.75 -2.68
C HIS A 348 -7.73 18.64 -3.67
N GLY A 349 -8.89 18.12 -3.25
CA GLY A 349 -10.02 17.81 -4.12
C GLY A 349 -9.78 16.58 -5.01
N TRP A 350 -8.86 15.70 -4.65
CA TRP A 350 -8.42 14.56 -5.46
C TRP A 350 -8.93 13.20 -4.96
N PHE A 351 -8.83 12.24 -5.85
CA PHE A 351 -8.83 10.80 -5.63
C PHE A 351 -7.64 10.18 -6.38
N ASP A 352 -7.33 8.89 -6.21
CA ASP A 352 -6.14 8.23 -6.74
C ASP A 352 -4.86 8.52 -5.90
N LYS A 353 -3.66 8.43 -6.46
CA LYS A 353 -2.33 8.44 -5.82
C LYS A 353 -1.30 9.11 -6.73
N ARG A 354 -0.05 8.65 -6.78
CA ARG A 354 1.04 8.94 -7.73
C ARG A 354 1.98 10.07 -7.32
N PHE A 355 1.49 11.21 -6.84
CA PHE A 355 2.37 12.28 -6.37
C PHE A 355 3.18 11.86 -5.14
N MET A 356 4.34 12.50 -4.96
CA MET A 356 5.15 12.38 -3.74
C MET A 356 4.53 13.10 -2.52
N TYR A 357 3.29 13.59 -2.59
CA TYR A 357 2.62 14.22 -1.45
C TYR A 357 2.28 13.17 -0.38
N GLU A 358 2.15 13.62 0.88
CA GLU A 358 2.03 12.72 2.03
C GLU A 358 0.89 11.70 1.86
N GLU A 359 -0.28 12.09 1.38
CA GLU A 359 -1.45 11.21 1.24
C GLU A 359 -1.23 10.04 0.27
N SER A 360 -0.40 10.26 -0.75
CA SER A 360 -0.07 9.27 -1.76
C SER A 360 1.16 8.42 -1.39
N MET A 361 2.21 9.08 -0.86
CA MET A 361 3.48 8.42 -0.53
C MET A 361 3.40 7.63 0.78
N ARG A 362 2.62 8.11 1.78
CA ARG A 362 2.46 7.47 3.09
C ARG A 362 1.52 6.28 2.98
N THR A 363 1.93 5.15 3.54
CA THR A 363 1.13 3.91 3.60
C THR A 363 0.87 3.51 5.05
N PRO A 364 -0.27 2.87 5.37
CA PRO A 364 -0.41 2.27 6.68
C PRO A 364 0.59 1.14 6.86
N LEU A 365 1.11 0.99 8.07
CA LEU A 365 1.95 -0.14 8.45
C LEU A 365 1.73 -0.48 9.91
N VAL A 366 1.12 -1.63 10.16
CA VAL A 366 0.97 -2.20 11.49
C VAL A 366 1.51 -3.62 11.50
N MET A 367 2.16 -4.00 12.59
CA MET A 367 2.75 -5.34 12.74
C MET A 367 2.38 -5.91 14.11
N SER A 368 1.78 -7.12 14.14
CA SER A 368 1.69 -7.93 15.35
C SER A 368 2.96 -8.76 15.46
N LEU A 369 3.57 -8.74 16.63
CA LEU A 369 4.90 -9.30 16.84
C LEU A 369 4.84 -10.67 17.52
N PRO A 370 5.78 -11.58 17.21
CA PRO A 370 5.95 -12.82 17.95
C PRO A 370 6.10 -12.57 19.45
N SER A 371 5.77 -13.58 20.27
CA SER A 371 5.61 -13.43 21.71
C SER A 371 6.89 -13.08 22.47
N ASP A 372 8.05 -13.26 21.89
CA ASP A 372 9.37 -12.91 22.45
C ASP A 372 9.79 -11.46 22.17
N PHE A 373 9.09 -10.76 21.26
CA PHE A 373 9.25 -9.33 21.07
C PHE A 373 8.41 -8.56 22.11
N ASN A 374 9.03 -7.62 22.79
CA ASN A 374 8.37 -6.84 23.84
C ASN A 374 7.94 -5.44 23.41
N THR A 375 8.34 -4.99 22.22
CA THR A 375 8.01 -3.66 21.69
C THR A 375 6.52 -3.57 21.39
N ARG A 376 5.90 -2.49 21.85
CA ARG A 376 4.49 -2.17 21.61
C ARG A 376 4.32 -0.67 21.44
N GLY A 377 3.30 -0.29 20.65
CA GLY A 377 2.93 1.13 20.49
C GLY A 377 3.40 1.71 19.17
N GLU A 378 3.84 2.97 19.19
CA GLU A 378 4.19 3.72 17.98
C GLU A 378 5.70 3.69 17.70
N ILE A 379 6.03 3.60 16.43
CA ILE A 379 7.38 3.76 15.88
C ILE A 379 7.30 4.92 14.89
N ASP A 380 8.12 5.96 15.11
CA ASP A 380 8.10 7.21 14.33
C ASP A 380 9.31 7.40 13.41
N GLU A 381 10.23 6.44 13.38
CA GLU A 381 11.33 6.41 12.42
C GLU A 381 10.84 6.34 10.97
N LEU A 382 11.61 6.97 10.07
CA LEU A 382 11.33 6.92 8.64
C LEU A 382 11.58 5.52 8.08
N VAL A 383 10.52 4.85 7.62
CA VAL A 383 10.60 3.52 7.01
C VAL A 383 9.99 3.52 5.62
N GLN A 384 10.41 2.60 4.76
CA GLN A 384 9.98 2.54 3.37
C GLN A 384 9.70 1.08 2.96
N ASN A 385 8.84 0.86 1.97
CA ASN A 385 8.45 -0.48 1.53
C ASN A 385 9.61 -1.37 1.03
N ILE A 386 10.76 -0.80 0.72
CA ILE A 386 12.01 -1.54 0.42
C ILE A 386 12.61 -2.21 1.65
N ASP A 387 12.16 -1.87 2.86
CA ASP A 387 12.67 -2.39 4.13
C ASP A 387 12.07 -3.75 4.49
N PHE A 388 10.97 -4.16 3.86
CA PHE A 388 10.34 -5.44 4.14
C PHE A 388 11.24 -6.63 3.79
N ALA A 389 11.88 -6.60 2.61
CA ALA A 389 12.74 -7.69 2.17
C ALA A 389 13.89 -7.96 3.16
N PRO A 390 14.75 -6.99 3.53
CA PRO A 390 15.80 -7.22 4.51
C PRO A 390 15.26 -7.59 5.90
N THR A 391 14.09 -7.07 6.31
CA THR A 391 13.45 -7.43 7.59
C THR A 391 13.06 -8.91 7.64
N PHE A 392 12.42 -9.41 6.59
CA PHE A 392 11.99 -10.81 6.55
C PHE A 392 13.17 -11.78 6.46
N LEU A 393 14.24 -11.40 5.77
CA LEU A 393 15.46 -12.19 5.70
C LEU A 393 16.16 -12.26 7.07
N GLU A 394 16.32 -11.13 7.76
CA GLU A 394 16.93 -11.10 9.09
C GLU A 394 16.14 -11.93 10.11
N LEU A 395 14.79 -11.82 10.12
CA LEU A 395 13.92 -12.65 10.97
C LEU A 395 14.01 -14.13 10.66
N ALA A 396 14.35 -14.49 9.43
CA ALA A 396 14.58 -15.87 9.00
C ALA A 396 16.03 -16.35 9.25
N GLY A 397 16.89 -15.51 9.84
CA GLY A 397 18.30 -15.82 10.05
C GLY A 397 19.13 -15.89 8.76
N ILE A 398 18.68 -15.21 7.71
CA ILE A 398 19.33 -15.17 6.39
C ILE A 398 20.11 -13.87 6.25
N ASP A 399 21.34 -13.94 5.77
CA ASP A 399 22.16 -12.77 5.48
C ASP A 399 21.45 -11.88 4.44
N VAL A 400 21.32 -10.59 4.75
CA VAL A 400 20.73 -9.61 3.84
C VAL A 400 21.75 -9.31 2.73
N PRO A 401 21.37 -9.46 1.45
CA PRO A 401 22.25 -9.12 0.34
C PRO A 401 22.67 -7.66 0.31
N ASP A 402 23.95 -7.41 0.03
CA ASP A 402 24.56 -6.06 0.01
C ASP A 402 23.95 -5.11 -1.04
N ASP A 403 23.30 -5.66 -2.08
CA ASP A 403 22.66 -4.91 -3.15
C ASP A 403 21.23 -4.50 -2.87
N MET A 404 20.68 -4.84 -1.70
CA MET A 404 19.40 -4.31 -1.22
C MET A 404 19.57 -2.87 -0.74
N HIS A 405 18.61 -2.01 -1.12
CA HIS A 405 18.60 -0.60 -0.74
C HIS A 405 17.93 -0.36 0.60
N GLY A 406 17.01 -1.26 0.98
CA GLY A 406 16.31 -1.23 2.24
C GLY A 406 17.21 -1.56 3.43
N VAL A 407 16.73 -1.27 4.62
CA VAL A 407 17.35 -1.67 5.89
C VAL A 407 16.33 -2.47 6.71
N SER A 408 16.82 -3.43 7.48
CA SER A 408 15.94 -4.23 8.33
C SER A 408 15.29 -3.39 9.43
N LEU A 409 14.01 -3.65 9.67
CA LEU A 409 13.23 -3.06 10.75
C LEU A 409 13.41 -3.80 12.08
N VAL A 410 14.10 -4.94 12.11
CA VAL A 410 14.26 -5.77 13.32
C VAL A 410 14.78 -4.97 14.52
N PRO A 411 15.77 -4.10 14.39
CA PRO A 411 16.19 -3.26 15.53
C PRO A 411 15.05 -2.42 16.12
N LEU A 412 14.19 -1.84 15.28
CA LEU A 412 13.03 -1.06 15.73
C LEU A 412 11.99 -1.97 16.41
N LEU A 413 11.77 -3.18 15.86
CA LEU A 413 10.85 -4.17 16.43
C LEU A 413 11.37 -4.71 17.77
N GLU A 414 12.67 -4.67 18.03
CA GLU A 414 13.30 -4.97 19.32
C GLU A 414 13.31 -3.78 20.29
N GLY A 415 12.77 -2.63 19.88
CA GLY A 415 12.71 -1.40 20.69
C GLY A 415 14.03 -0.64 20.72
N GLN A 416 14.91 -0.85 19.75
CA GLN A 416 16.13 -0.07 19.58
C GLN A 416 15.84 1.15 18.71
N HIS A 417 16.59 2.22 18.93
CA HIS A 417 16.54 3.46 18.15
C HIS A 417 17.96 3.79 17.68
N PRO A 418 18.44 3.18 16.57
CA PRO A 418 19.81 3.38 16.09
C PRO A 418 20.08 4.86 15.75
N GLU A 419 21.18 5.43 16.27
CA GLU A 419 21.55 6.84 16.04
C GLU A 419 21.82 7.13 14.55
N ASP A 420 22.26 6.13 13.81
CA ASP A 420 22.55 6.17 12.37
C ASP A 420 21.34 5.80 11.51
N TRP A 421 20.13 5.68 12.10
CA TRP A 421 18.91 5.46 11.33
C TRP A 421 18.73 6.56 10.27
N ARG A 422 18.19 6.19 9.11
CA ARG A 422 18.02 7.13 7.99
C ARG A 422 17.19 8.35 8.40
N LYS A 423 17.62 9.54 7.92
CA LYS A 423 16.93 10.83 8.14
C LYS A 423 16.28 11.38 6.89
N SER A 424 16.35 10.62 5.79
CA SER A 424 15.79 10.99 4.49
C SER A 424 15.37 9.77 3.71
N LEU A 425 14.31 9.93 2.91
CA LEU A 425 13.80 8.94 1.99
C LEU A 425 13.90 9.46 0.56
N TYR A 426 14.30 8.59 -0.36
CA TYR A 426 14.27 8.82 -1.79
C TYR A 426 12.97 8.28 -2.37
N TYR A 427 12.39 9.03 -3.31
CA TYR A 427 11.17 8.66 -4.04
C TYR A 427 11.34 8.96 -5.52
N HIS A 428 10.80 8.10 -6.40
CA HIS A 428 10.80 8.35 -7.83
C HIS A 428 9.56 7.76 -8.52
N TYR A 429 8.80 8.61 -9.20
CA TYR A 429 7.65 8.27 -10.04
C TYR A 429 7.98 8.55 -11.51
N TYR A 430 7.82 7.53 -12.37
CA TYR A 430 8.28 7.56 -13.76
C TYR A 430 7.15 7.66 -14.79
N GLU A 431 5.93 7.18 -14.46
CA GLU A 431 4.84 7.00 -15.41
C GLU A 431 4.24 8.32 -15.88
N HIS A 432 4.70 8.79 -17.05
CA HIS A 432 4.15 9.97 -17.73
C HIS A 432 4.47 9.92 -19.24
N PRO A 433 3.50 10.24 -20.15
CA PRO A 433 2.08 10.54 -19.86
C PRO A 433 1.29 9.29 -19.47
N SER A 434 0.26 9.47 -18.66
CA SER A 434 -0.61 8.39 -18.18
C SER A 434 -2.05 8.87 -17.99
N GLU A 435 -2.94 7.97 -17.58
CA GLU A 435 -4.38 8.25 -17.37
C GLU A 435 -4.62 9.52 -16.54
N HIS A 436 -3.89 9.69 -15.44
CA HIS A 436 -4.07 10.80 -14.51
C HIS A 436 -3.14 12.00 -14.78
N MET A 437 -2.34 11.95 -15.82
CA MET A 437 -1.45 13.04 -16.26
C MET A 437 -0.57 13.62 -15.13
N VAL A 438 -0.18 12.78 -14.18
CA VAL A 438 0.80 13.15 -13.16
C VAL A 438 2.18 13.17 -13.80
N MET A 439 2.87 14.30 -13.69
CA MET A 439 4.21 14.47 -14.27
C MET A 439 5.23 13.56 -13.57
N SER A 440 6.17 12.99 -14.33
CA SER A 440 7.31 12.27 -13.75
C SER A 440 8.07 13.17 -12.78
N HIS A 441 8.41 12.64 -11.62
CA HIS A 441 9.09 13.41 -10.58
C HIS A 441 9.86 12.50 -9.63
N TYR A 442 10.88 13.07 -9.02
CA TYR A 442 11.61 12.44 -7.95
C TYR A 442 11.92 13.45 -6.86
N GLY A 443 12.28 12.97 -5.69
CA GLY A 443 12.54 13.88 -4.60
C GLY A 443 13.07 13.21 -3.35
N ILE A 444 13.18 14.04 -2.33
CA ILE A 444 13.62 13.67 -0.99
C ILE A 444 12.57 14.11 0.04
N ARG A 445 12.30 13.23 0.98
CA ARG A 445 11.50 13.51 2.17
C ARG A 445 12.37 13.30 3.41
N THR A 446 12.52 14.33 4.23
CA THR A 446 13.14 14.28 5.56
C THR A 446 12.06 14.34 6.64
N GLU A 447 12.40 14.31 7.92
CA GLU A 447 11.41 14.46 9.01
C GLU A 447 10.59 15.75 8.90
N ARG A 448 11.17 16.82 8.36
CA ARG A 448 10.52 18.14 8.29
C ARG A 448 10.26 18.64 6.88
N TYR A 449 11.17 18.39 5.95
CA TYR A 449 11.10 19.00 4.63
C TYR A 449 10.92 17.96 3.54
N LYS A 450 10.26 18.39 2.47
CA LYS A 450 10.12 17.63 1.23
C LYS A 450 10.54 18.52 0.06
N LEU A 451 11.46 18.01 -0.79
CA LEU A 451 11.85 18.64 -2.03
C LEU A 451 11.51 17.70 -3.19
N ILE A 452 10.76 18.19 -4.16
CA ILE A 452 10.31 17.43 -5.34
C ILE A 452 10.84 18.13 -6.58
N ARG A 453 11.43 17.38 -7.51
CA ARG A 453 11.77 17.83 -8.86
C ARG A 453 10.85 17.16 -9.86
N PHE A 454 10.11 17.96 -10.60
CA PHE A 454 9.32 17.54 -11.75
C PHE A 454 10.17 17.70 -13.01
N TYR A 455 10.08 16.72 -13.89
CA TYR A 455 10.89 16.66 -15.11
C TYR A 455 10.06 16.13 -16.29
N TYR A 456 10.66 15.90 -17.43
CA TYR A 456 10.11 15.42 -18.68
C TYR A 456 9.62 16.58 -19.56
N ASP A 457 8.39 17.08 -19.42
CA ASP A 457 7.86 18.19 -20.23
C ASP A 457 8.38 19.56 -19.75
N GLU A 458 8.47 19.73 -18.45
CA GLU A 458 8.95 20.93 -17.78
C GLU A 458 9.89 20.54 -16.64
N ASP A 459 10.84 21.41 -16.33
CA ASP A 459 11.79 21.23 -15.22
C ASP A 459 11.55 22.31 -14.16
N PHE A 460 11.01 21.92 -13.01
CA PHE A 460 10.77 22.80 -11.88
C PHE A 460 10.75 22.03 -10.57
N HIS A 461 10.79 22.78 -9.47
CA HIS A 461 10.83 22.19 -8.13
C HIS A 461 9.68 22.69 -7.27
N GLU A 462 9.31 21.86 -6.29
CA GLU A 462 8.46 22.21 -5.17
C GLU A 462 9.17 21.88 -3.86
N LEU A 463 9.06 22.75 -2.87
CA LEU A 463 9.64 22.60 -1.54
C LEU A 463 8.54 22.84 -0.50
N TYR A 464 8.45 21.94 0.48
CA TYR A 464 7.47 22.03 1.56
C TYR A 464 8.12 21.89 2.93
N ASP A 465 7.63 22.65 3.91
CA ASP A 465 7.91 22.48 5.34
C ASP A 465 6.73 21.73 5.97
N LEU A 466 6.86 20.43 6.12
CA LEU A 466 5.78 19.52 6.57
C LEU A 466 5.33 19.79 8.01
N LEU A 467 6.17 20.45 8.81
CA LEU A 467 5.78 20.86 10.17
C LEU A 467 4.87 22.08 10.15
N ALA A 468 5.13 23.05 9.29
CA ALA A 468 4.37 24.27 9.17
C ALA A 468 3.18 24.15 8.20
N ASP A 469 3.30 23.27 7.21
CA ASP A 469 2.34 23.05 6.12
C ASP A 469 2.22 21.52 5.84
N PRO A 470 1.60 20.76 6.76
CA PRO A 470 1.50 19.31 6.65
C PRO A 470 0.65 18.83 5.45
N HIS A 471 -0.07 19.73 4.81
CA HIS A 471 -0.91 19.46 3.64
C HIS A 471 -0.31 19.98 2.33
N GLU A 472 0.95 20.39 2.34
CA GLU A 472 1.72 20.75 1.14
C GLU A 472 1.03 21.77 0.21
N MET A 473 0.40 22.78 0.83
CA MET A 473 -0.36 23.83 0.13
C MET A 473 0.53 24.95 -0.42
N ASN A 474 1.70 25.16 0.17
CA ASN A 474 2.52 26.34 -0.08
C ASN A 474 3.91 25.95 -0.57
N ASN A 475 4.12 26.00 -1.89
CA ASN A 475 5.45 25.80 -2.46
C ASN A 475 6.42 26.89 -2.03
N LEU A 476 7.48 26.52 -1.31
CA LEU A 476 8.51 27.39 -0.75
C LEU A 476 9.77 27.48 -1.63
N TYR A 477 9.84 26.70 -2.72
CA TYR A 477 11.01 26.71 -3.60
C TYR A 477 11.25 28.10 -4.20
N GLY A 478 12.49 28.58 -4.08
CA GLY A 478 12.88 29.92 -4.56
C GLY A 478 12.38 31.09 -3.72
N LYS A 479 11.73 30.85 -2.56
CA LYS A 479 11.35 31.92 -1.63
C LYS A 479 12.51 32.32 -0.73
N THR A 480 12.60 33.64 -0.44
CA THR A 480 13.60 34.20 0.45
C THR A 480 13.54 33.57 1.84
N GLY A 481 14.71 33.14 2.35
CA GLY A 481 14.88 32.50 3.64
C GLY A 481 14.90 30.96 3.59
N TYR A 482 14.67 30.37 2.41
CA TYR A 482 14.72 28.90 2.22
C TYR A 482 15.91 28.43 1.36
N GLU A 483 16.82 29.34 0.99
CA GLU A 483 17.96 29.04 0.12
C GLU A 483 18.86 27.96 0.74
N SER A 484 19.26 28.11 2.01
CA SER A 484 20.12 27.15 2.71
C SER A 484 19.44 25.78 2.89
N VAL A 485 18.15 25.74 3.14
CA VAL A 485 17.36 24.50 3.23
C VAL A 485 17.33 23.82 1.86
N THR A 486 17.05 24.57 0.81
CA THR A 486 17.03 24.09 -0.57
C THR A 486 18.36 23.46 -0.95
N ASP A 487 19.47 24.17 -0.71
CA ASP A 487 20.83 23.69 -1.03
C ASP A 487 21.18 22.40 -0.26
N SER A 488 20.81 22.33 1.03
CA SER A 488 21.01 21.14 1.84
C SER A 488 20.24 19.93 1.30
N LEU A 489 18.97 20.12 0.95
CA LEU A 489 18.12 19.05 0.39
C LEU A 489 18.56 18.63 -1.00
N MET A 490 19.00 19.56 -1.86
CA MET A 490 19.57 19.26 -3.17
C MET A 490 20.85 18.41 -3.08
N ASN A 491 21.72 18.73 -2.12
CA ASN A 491 22.94 17.96 -1.88
C ASN A 491 22.61 16.54 -1.37
N GLU A 492 21.68 16.41 -0.45
CA GLU A 492 21.25 15.11 0.05
C GLU A 492 20.52 14.30 -1.03
N LEU A 493 19.69 14.92 -1.85
CA LEU A 493 19.04 14.29 -2.99
C LEU A 493 20.08 13.73 -3.98
N ALA A 494 21.11 14.53 -4.32
CA ALA A 494 22.18 14.08 -5.20
C ALA A 494 22.96 12.89 -4.60
N ARG A 495 23.23 12.91 -3.29
CA ARG A 495 23.87 11.81 -2.57
C ARG A 495 23.02 10.51 -2.63
N LEU A 496 21.71 10.61 -2.46
CA LEU A 496 20.81 9.46 -2.55
C LEU A 496 20.71 8.91 -3.99
N GLN A 497 20.66 9.79 -5.00
CA GLN A 497 20.69 9.37 -6.39
C GLN A 497 22.01 8.65 -6.75
N GLU A 498 23.13 9.10 -6.23
CA GLU A 498 24.41 8.40 -6.39
C GLU A 498 24.41 7.06 -5.63
N LYS A 499 23.91 7.05 -4.38
CA LYS A 499 23.81 5.84 -3.55
C LYS A 499 22.99 4.74 -4.24
N TYR A 500 21.90 5.09 -4.89
CA TYR A 500 20.97 4.15 -5.51
C TYR A 500 21.20 3.96 -7.01
N ASP A 501 22.25 4.57 -7.55
CA ASP A 501 22.62 4.55 -8.98
C ASP A 501 21.45 4.90 -9.90
N ASP A 502 20.68 5.95 -9.55
CA ASP A 502 19.53 6.38 -10.34
C ASP A 502 19.99 7.11 -11.60
N PRO A 503 19.69 6.59 -12.82
CA PRO A 503 20.15 7.18 -14.08
C PRO A 503 19.52 8.55 -14.40
N VAL A 504 18.45 8.95 -13.72
CA VAL A 504 17.74 10.24 -13.91
C VAL A 504 18.35 11.37 -13.09
N ARG A 505 19.61 11.29 -12.76
CA ARG A 505 20.32 12.37 -12.07
C ARG A 505 20.82 13.46 -13.04
N PHE A 506 20.92 14.70 -12.54
CA PHE A 506 21.53 15.84 -13.24
C PHE A 506 20.88 16.21 -14.59
N GLY A 507 19.61 15.92 -14.79
CA GLY A 507 18.86 16.28 -16.00
C GLY A 507 19.17 15.43 -17.23
N ALA A 508 19.88 14.33 -17.07
CA ALA A 508 20.15 13.35 -18.14
C ALA A 508 18.88 12.68 -18.69
N ASP A 509 17.81 12.74 -17.96
CA ASP A 509 16.43 12.32 -18.21
C ASP A 509 15.80 12.90 -19.48
N LYS A 510 16.23 14.08 -19.95
CA LYS A 510 15.71 14.69 -21.19
C LYS A 510 15.94 13.84 -22.44
N ALA A 511 16.78 12.84 -22.36
CA ALA A 511 17.06 11.92 -23.43
C ALA A 511 16.09 10.71 -23.48
N GLY A 512 15.16 10.59 -22.53
CA GLY A 512 14.24 9.44 -22.44
C GLY A 512 14.96 8.12 -22.13
N ASN A 513 16.12 8.19 -21.49
CA ASN A 513 16.99 7.02 -21.27
C ASN A 513 16.54 6.12 -20.11
N VAL A 514 15.40 6.40 -19.49
CA VAL A 514 14.85 5.61 -18.37
C VAL A 514 13.83 4.56 -18.84
N ARG A 515 13.64 4.38 -20.15
CA ARG A 515 12.70 3.40 -20.71
C ARG A 515 13.41 2.35 -21.54
#